data_b0948231d8f6a118aa32f51a78895f3b
#
_entry.id   b0948231d8f6a118aa32f51a78895f3b
#
_cell.length_a   1.000
_cell.length_b   1.000
_cell.length_c   1.000
_cell.angle_alpha   90.00
_cell.angle_beta   90.00
_cell.angle_gamma   90.00
#
_symmetry.space_group_name_H-M   'P 1'
#
loop_
_entity.id
_entity.type
_entity.pdbx_description
1 polymer ?
#
loop_
_entity_poly.entity_id
_entity_poly.type
_entity_poly.pdbx_seq_one_letter_code
_entity_poly.pdbx_strand_id
1 'polypeptide(L)'
;MNYIIIGTTKFSTEIQRTEWQHAQGMQGRTWNGIDSMYFAMTPRMHSFHTQNCIVPMDIVFVNNGKIVKVYPNCTPNSGQSYVGFGGAVVEFPANTVFKHKITPGQTVTLWQHKDHI
;
A
#
# COMPACT_ATOMS: atom_id res chain seq x y z
N MET A 1 -9.19 -0.85 -14.78
CA MET A 1 -8.83 -0.95 -13.36
C MET A 1 -7.38 -1.36 -13.22
N ASN A 2 -6.72 -0.87 -12.19
CA ASN A 2 -5.33 -1.22 -11.92
C ASN A 2 -5.27 -2.35 -10.90
N TYR A 3 -4.21 -3.14 -10.97
CA TYR A 3 -4.03 -4.30 -10.08
C TYR A 3 -2.59 -4.39 -9.62
N ILE A 4 -2.40 -4.99 -8.45
CA ILE A 4 -1.10 -5.54 -8.06
C ILE A 4 -1.22 -7.05 -7.98
N ILE A 5 -0.13 -7.73 -8.30
CA ILE A 5 -0.04 -9.19 -8.27
C ILE A 5 1.10 -9.57 -7.34
N ILE A 6 0.78 -10.40 -6.33
CA ILE A 6 1.75 -10.96 -5.39
C ILE A 6 1.55 -12.48 -5.44
N GLY A 7 2.56 -13.19 -5.91
CA GLY A 7 2.41 -14.63 -6.19
C GLY A 7 1.36 -14.85 -7.27
N THR A 8 0.30 -15.58 -6.95
CA THR A 8 -0.84 -15.80 -7.84
C THR A 8 -2.05 -14.96 -7.47
N THR A 9 -1.94 -14.13 -6.44
CA THR A 9 -3.06 -13.31 -5.96
C THR A 9 -3.06 -11.94 -6.62
N LYS A 10 -4.23 -11.56 -7.10
CA LYS A 10 -4.48 -10.29 -7.78
C LYS A 10 -5.33 -9.42 -6.88
N PHE A 11 -4.85 -8.21 -6.62
CA PHE A 11 -5.55 -7.22 -5.80
C PHE A 11 -5.87 -6.01 -6.66
N SER A 12 -7.11 -5.54 -6.63
CA SER A 12 -7.42 -4.24 -7.22
C SER A 12 -6.69 -3.15 -6.46
N THR A 13 -6.29 -2.09 -7.15
CA THR A 13 -5.52 -1.03 -6.49
C THR A 13 -5.88 0.35 -7.04
N GLU A 14 -5.84 1.33 -6.14
CA GLU A 14 -5.92 2.73 -6.49
C GLU A 14 -4.50 3.32 -6.40
N ILE A 15 -4.03 3.95 -7.47
CA ILE A 15 -2.65 4.45 -7.53
C ILE A 15 -2.60 5.92 -7.12
N GLN A 16 -1.73 6.22 -6.16
CA GLN A 16 -1.47 7.58 -5.68
C GLN A 16 -0.13 8.04 -6.22
N ARG A 17 -0.11 9.11 -7.00
CA ARG A 17 1.10 9.57 -7.71
C ARG A 17 1.61 10.92 -7.24
N THR A 18 0.72 11.83 -6.84
CA THR A 18 1.07 13.20 -6.47
C THR A 18 1.32 13.32 -4.98
N GLU A 19 2.05 14.37 -4.58
CA GLU A 19 2.27 14.64 -3.16
C GLU A 19 0.97 14.83 -2.40
N TRP A 20 -0.02 15.48 -3.03
CA TRP A 20 -1.33 15.65 -2.41
C TRP A 20 -2.02 14.32 -2.18
N GLN A 21 -1.99 13.43 -3.16
CA GLN A 21 -2.56 12.08 -3.03
C GLN A 21 -1.82 11.27 -1.97
N HIS A 22 -0.49 11.38 -1.89
CA HIS A 22 0.30 10.71 -0.86
C HIS A 22 -0.09 11.19 0.54
N ALA A 23 -0.26 12.50 0.70
CA ALA A 23 -0.65 13.08 1.98
C ALA A 23 -2.08 12.68 2.38
N GLN A 24 -2.99 12.63 1.42
CA GLN A 24 -4.38 12.24 1.67
C GLN A 24 -4.50 10.77 2.05
N GLY A 25 -3.91 9.88 1.24
CA GLY A 25 -3.94 8.44 1.48
C GLY A 25 -5.34 7.93 1.85
N MET A 26 -5.41 7.18 2.94
CA MET A 26 -6.66 6.62 3.47
C MET A 26 -7.36 7.49 4.50
N GLN A 27 -6.92 8.74 4.69
CA GLN A 27 -7.56 9.63 5.66
C GLN A 27 -9.05 9.80 5.37
N GLY A 28 -9.87 9.52 6.38
CA GLY A 28 -11.33 9.67 6.29
C GLY A 28 -12.03 8.71 5.34
N ARG A 29 -11.34 7.67 4.85
CA ARG A 29 -11.87 6.75 3.84
C ARG A 29 -12.04 5.35 4.39
N THR A 30 -12.99 4.62 3.80
CA THR A 30 -13.08 3.17 3.89
C THR A 30 -12.56 2.58 2.58
N TRP A 31 -12.37 1.25 2.54
CA TRP A 31 -11.83 0.59 1.34
C TRP A 31 -12.79 0.63 0.15
N ASN A 32 -14.08 0.63 0.42
CA ASN A 32 -15.12 0.88 -0.59
C ASN A 32 -14.97 0.03 -1.87
N GLY A 33 -14.65 -1.25 -1.69
CA GLY A 33 -14.54 -2.20 -2.80
C GLY A 33 -13.17 -2.28 -3.47
N ILE A 34 -12.20 -1.46 -3.07
CA ILE A 34 -10.82 -1.63 -3.54
C ILE A 34 -10.04 -2.52 -2.56
N ASP A 35 -9.11 -3.29 -3.08
CA ASP A 35 -8.33 -4.23 -2.29
C ASP A 35 -7.06 -3.62 -1.73
N SER A 36 -6.60 -2.52 -2.32
CA SER A 36 -5.33 -1.91 -1.94
C SER A 36 -5.20 -0.49 -2.46
N MET A 37 -4.23 0.23 -1.90
CA MET A 37 -3.81 1.54 -2.36
C MET A 37 -2.30 1.51 -2.60
N TYR A 38 -1.88 1.86 -3.81
CA TYR A 38 -0.48 1.81 -4.23
C TYR A 38 0.08 3.23 -4.32
N PHE A 39 1.10 3.52 -3.51
CA PHE A 39 1.78 4.82 -3.51
C PHE A 39 3.04 4.70 -4.35
N ALA A 40 3.05 5.34 -5.51
CA ALA A 40 4.23 5.42 -6.37
C ALA A 40 5.11 6.57 -5.89
N MET A 41 6.34 6.28 -5.49
CA MET A 41 7.20 7.25 -4.81
C MET A 41 8.62 7.18 -5.35
N THR A 42 9.41 8.20 -5.02
CA THR A 42 10.85 8.20 -5.26
C THR A 42 11.51 7.22 -4.29
N PRO A 43 12.43 6.34 -4.75
CA PRO A 43 13.13 5.41 -3.87
C PRO A 43 13.96 6.15 -2.80
N ARG A 44 13.55 6.02 -1.56
CA ARG A 44 14.21 6.59 -0.38
C ARG A 44 13.51 6.07 0.88
N MET A 45 13.99 6.51 2.05
CA MET A 45 13.27 6.28 3.30
C MET A 45 12.00 7.12 3.31
N HIS A 46 10.89 6.48 3.64
CA HIS A 46 9.60 7.13 3.80
C HIS A 46 9.03 6.81 5.17
N SER A 47 8.23 7.72 5.68
CA SER A 47 7.51 7.55 6.93
C SER A 47 6.01 7.71 6.67
N PHE A 48 5.25 6.69 7.03
CA PHE A 48 3.80 6.68 6.93
C PHE A 48 3.19 6.77 8.32
N HIS A 49 1.99 7.29 8.40
CA HIS A 49 1.21 7.37 9.63
C HIS A 49 -0.26 7.05 9.34
N THR A 50 -1.01 6.81 10.41
CA THR A 50 -2.44 6.51 10.31
C THR A 50 -3.31 7.64 10.88
N GLN A 51 -2.77 8.85 10.93
CA GLN A 51 -3.47 10.03 11.43
C GLN A 51 -4.72 10.30 10.58
N ASN A 52 -5.84 10.55 11.23
CA ASN A 52 -7.14 10.81 10.58
C ASN A 52 -7.67 9.65 9.74
N CYS A 53 -7.10 8.48 9.83
CA CYS A 53 -7.66 7.27 9.24
C CYS A 53 -8.78 6.74 10.12
N ILE A 54 -9.78 6.10 9.51
CA ILE A 54 -10.95 5.55 10.22
C ILE A 54 -11.02 4.02 10.16
N VAL A 55 -10.14 3.40 9.37
CA VAL A 55 -10.04 1.94 9.26
C VAL A 55 -8.60 1.50 9.54
N PRO A 56 -8.41 0.34 10.17
CA PRO A 56 -7.08 -0.23 10.32
C PRO A 56 -6.55 -0.73 8.97
N MET A 57 -5.23 -0.84 8.84
CA MET A 57 -4.61 -1.23 7.58
C MET A 57 -3.30 -1.95 7.78
N ASP A 58 -2.88 -2.70 6.76
CA ASP A 58 -1.53 -3.23 6.65
C ASP A 58 -0.73 -2.29 5.75
N ILE A 59 0.52 -2.00 6.12
CA ILE A 59 1.41 -1.12 5.34
C ILE A 59 2.61 -1.92 4.89
N VAL A 60 2.84 -1.97 3.57
CA VAL A 60 3.87 -2.81 2.94
C VAL A 60 4.79 -1.94 2.11
N PHE A 61 6.08 -1.95 2.43
CA PHE A 61 7.10 -1.22 1.68
C PHE A 61 7.69 -2.10 0.58
N VAL A 62 7.81 -1.53 -0.62
CA VAL A 62 8.27 -2.24 -1.82
C VAL A 62 9.44 -1.47 -2.43
N ASN A 63 10.52 -2.17 -2.75
CA ASN A 63 11.67 -1.61 -3.44
C ASN A 63 12.12 -2.54 -4.56
N ASN A 64 12.32 -1.98 -5.75
CA ASN A 64 12.69 -2.75 -6.94
C ASN A 64 11.76 -3.94 -7.18
N GLY A 65 10.46 -3.73 -6.99
CA GLY A 65 9.47 -4.77 -7.22
C GLY A 65 9.43 -5.87 -6.17
N LYS A 66 10.12 -5.71 -5.03
CA LYS A 66 10.11 -6.70 -3.95
C LYS A 66 9.70 -6.09 -2.64
N ILE A 67 8.94 -6.85 -1.86
CA ILE A 67 8.55 -6.45 -0.51
C ILE A 67 9.80 -6.44 0.37
N VAL A 68 10.02 -5.31 1.07
CA VAL A 68 11.16 -5.16 1.98
C VAL A 68 10.73 -5.06 3.44
N LYS A 69 9.51 -4.62 3.72
CA LYS A 69 9.01 -4.48 5.09
C LYS A 69 7.50 -4.54 5.14
N VAL A 70 6.97 -5.17 6.19
CA VAL A 70 5.53 -5.32 6.41
C VAL A 70 5.17 -4.86 7.82
N TYR A 71 4.19 -3.97 7.91
CA TYR A 71 3.58 -3.56 9.18
C TYR A 71 2.12 -4.00 9.16
N PRO A 72 1.77 -5.09 9.85
CA PRO A 72 0.39 -5.56 9.88
C PRO A 72 -0.45 -4.80 10.91
N ASN A 73 -1.73 -4.70 10.65
CA ASN A 73 -2.73 -4.20 11.60
C ASN A 73 -2.38 -2.84 12.23
N CYS A 74 -2.05 -1.87 11.38
CA CYS A 74 -1.79 -0.51 11.83
C CYS A 74 -3.08 0.15 12.25
N THR A 75 -3.18 0.48 13.53
CA THR A 75 -4.39 1.05 14.13
C THR A 75 -4.60 2.51 13.71
N PRO A 76 -5.82 2.95 13.42
CA PRO A 76 -6.08 4.37 13.16
C PRO A 76 -5.58 5.25 14.31
N ASN A 77 -4.96 6.37 13.96
CA ASN A 77 -4.46 7.36 14.93
C ASN A 77 -3.52 6.77 15.99
N SER A 78 -2.68 5.82 15.60
CA SER A 78 -1.78 5.14 16.54
C SER A 78 -0.68 6.04 17.11
N GLY A 79 -0.37 7.14 16.42
CA GLY A 79 0.76 7.99 16.77
C GLY A 79 2.11 7.44 16.35
N GLN A 80 2.14 6.24 15.77
CA GLN A 80 3.38 5.62 15.30
C GLN A 80 3.77 6.13 13.92
N SER A 81 5.08 6.13 13.67
CA SER A 81 5.64 6.30 12.33
C SER A 81 6.02 4.94 11.78
N TYR A 82 5.50 4.61 10.61
CA TYR A 82 5.78 3.35 9.92
C TYR A 82 6.82 3.66 8.85
N VAL A 83 8.06 3.28 9.11
CA VAL A 83 9.23 3.71 8.33
C VAL A 83 9.77 2.56 7.50
N GLY A 84 10.13 2.85 6.26
CA GLY A 84 10.76 1.87 5.37
C GLY A 84 11.39 2.52 4.16
N PHE A 85 12.30 1.81 3.53
CA PHE A 85 12.93 2.23 2.27
C PHE A 85 12.16 1.64 1.10
N GLY A 86 11.91 2.46 0.08
CA GLY A 86 11.34 1.93 -1.15
C GLY A 86 10.88 2.98 -2.14
N GLY A 87 10.60 2.51 -3.35
CA GLY A 87 9.99 3.30 -4.41
C GLY A 87 8.47 3.13 -4.47
N ALA A 88 7.91 2.29 -3.60
CA ALA A 88 6.47 2.14 -3.49
C ALA A 88 6.08 1.69 -2.09
N VAL A 89 4.84 2.03 -1.72
CA VAL A 89 4.17 1.51 -0.53
C VAL A 89 2.79 1.03 -0.94
N VAL A 90 2.39 -0.13 -0.44
CA VAL A 90 1.05 -0.65 -0.66
C VAL A 90 0.34 -0.73 0.69
N GLU A 91 -0.83 -0.12 0.76
CA GLU A 91 -1.72 -0.27 1.91
C GLU A 91 -2.84 -1.23 1.56
N PHE A 92 -3.16 -2.11 2.50
CA PHE A 92 -4.24 -3.09 2.38
C PHE A 92 -5.19 -2.98 3.56
N PRO A 93 -6.43 -3.46 3.42
CA PRO A 93 -7.26 -3.69 4.60
C PRO A 93 -6.52 -4.56 5.61
N ALA A 94 -6.73 -4.28 6.90
CA ALA A 94 -6.10 -5.05 7.97
C ALA A 94 -6.36 -6.56 7.81
N ASN A 95 -5.37 -7.37 8.15
CA ASN A 95 -5.36 -8.83 8.03
C ASN A 95 -5.14 -9.38 6.62
N THR A 96 -4.98 -8.55 5.61
CA THR A 96 -4.69 -9.00 4.25
C THR A 96 -3.34 -9.72 4.19
N VAL A 97 -2.32 -9.18 4.86
CA VAL A 97 -0.98 -9.79 4.85
C VAL A 97 -0.97 -11.16 5.50
N PHE A 98 -1.73 -11.38 6.57
CA PHE A 98 -1.85 -12.69 7.20
C PHE A 98 -2.65 -13.66 6.33
N LYS A 99 -3.78 -13.21 5.81
CA LYS A 99 -4.65 -14.05 4.98
C LYS A 99 -3.95 -14.57 3.75
N HIS A 100 -3.14 -13.73 3.11
CA HIS A 100 -2.48 -14.06 1.84
C HIS A 100 -0.99 -14.38 2.01
N LYS A 101 -0.50 -14.47 3.24
CA LYS A 101 0.91 -14.79 3.56
C LYS A 101 1.87 -13.85 2.84
N ILE A 102 1.60 -12.56 2.92
CA ILE A 102 2.43 -11.53 2.31
C ILE A 102 3.63 -11.27 3.22
N THR A 103 4.84 -11.48 2.68
CA THR A 103 6.08 -11.42 3.47
C THR A 103 7.20 -10.76 2.67
N PRO A 104 8.25 -10.24 3.34
CA PRO A 104 9.42 -9.71 2.66
C PRO A 104 10.03 -10.71 1.69
N GLY A 105 10.52 -10.22 0.57
CA GLY A 105 11.15 -11.02 -0.49
C GLY A 105 10.21 -11.38 -1.64
N GLN A 106 8.91 -11.31 -1.44
CA GLN A 106 7.95 -11.59 -2.52
C GLN A 106 7.97 -10.48 -3.56
N THR A 107 7.73 -10.86 -4.83
CA THR A 107 7.63 -9.92 -5.94
C THR A 107 6.24 -9.28 -5.97
N VAL A 108 6.22 -7.97 -6.17
CA VAL A 108 5.00 -7.20 -6.39
C VAL A 108 5.04 -6.65 -7.81
N THR A 109 4.06 -7.01 -8.62
CA THR A 109 3.94 -6.51 -9.98
C THR A 109 2.74 -5.58 -10.06
N LEU A 110 2.97 -4.35 -10.52
CA LEU A 110 1.90 -3.39 -10.78
C LEU A 110 1.45 -3.53 -12.21
N TRP A 111 0.15 -3.81 -12.40
CA TRP A 111 -0.48 -3.80 -13.71
C TRP A 111 -1.39 -2.59 -13.81
N GLN A 112 -1.12 -1.74 -14.78
CA GLN A 112 -1.88 -0.52 -15.00
C GLN A 112 -2.72 -0.67 -16.26
N HIS A 113 -4.00 -0.34 -16.12
CA HIS A 113 -4.85 -0.23 -17.30
C HIS A 113 -4.42 1.01 -18.09
N LYS A 114 -4.16 0.81 -19.38
CA LYS A 114 -3.84 1.92 -20.27
C LYS A 114 -5.10 2.28 -21.05
N ASP A 115 -5.48 3.55 -20.97
CA ASP A 115 -6.56 4.04 -21.80
C ASP A 115 -6.07 4.12 -23.23
N HIS A 116 -6.88 3.65 -24.13
CA HIS A 116 -6.63 3.79 -25.57
C HIS A 116 -7.23 5.10 -26.04
N ILE A 117 -6.43 5.84 -26.71
CA ILE A 117 -6.83 7.12 -27.26
C ILE A 117 -7.06 6.99 -28.74
#